data_126b4677e729fcd1a7c7032c0a2518c8
#
_entry.id   126b4677e729fcd1a7c7032c0a2518c8
#
_cell.length_a   1.000
_cell.length_b   1.000
_cell.length_c   1.000
_cell.angle_alpha   90.00
_cell.angle_beta   90.00
_cell.angle_gamma   90.00
#
_symmetry.space_group_name_H-M   'P 1'
#
loop_
_entity.id
_entity.type
_entity.pdbx_description
1 polymer ?
#
loop_
_entity_poly.entity_id
_entity_poly.type
_entity_poly.pdbx_seq_one_letter_code
_entity_poly.pdbx_strand_id
1 'polypeptide(L)'
;MSTTKKSANPNGAKGRRRWIVLQGAFLGWVLAELAGSLLDVELRALHFFFIPLSSLACGLAALGAWSYFAGLAEGAARRRYTGAAFAGLAFSFTLLLALYAGFVERVEYAGHTKSVAFLVGWARSENCNCSAADGDATCIQALGLDVEAVRSCFKGRWVIEIALALSYLLTLGSLGALSGLLTAPRKGAPAAPGYLDYDVWIDHRSGSTYRAKAWSGGAGFEATVDFTLPQGLERGEPFRFAGADAVRGGPGDGEAESAGPEEVGEELFRTVFQGELLKSFLGCLEQAKDGPGLRIRLRLNDAPQLAGLPWEYLCEARGRGFLALSPRTPVVRYLELSESVGTLLVEPPLRVLAVISTPKGYEELAQADEEWRRLREALKPLLDSGLIEIERLAHPTRETLAARLKTGCPVHVLHFVGHGGWSELRGEGVLVFEDEDGQGAPLSGQSLAYLLQDHPSLRLAVLNACNGARASREDAFAGTAQVLVQHGVPAVVAMQAEVTDVTACRFAERFYQALAAGLPVDACVGEVRRALAAEANPEWGTPVLYLRAADSRLFAVPGGSD
;
A
#
# COMPACT_ATOMS: atom_id res chain seq x y z
N MET A 1 -22.12 -28.09 15.25
CA MET A 1 -22.40 -27.89 13.82
C MET A 1 -23.44 -26.78 13.66
N SER A 2 -23.01 -25.60 13.33
CA SER A 2 -23.85 -24.52 12.77
C SER A 2 -22.89 -23.51 12.16
N THR A 3 -22.77 -23.54 10.86
CA THR A 3 -21.95 -22.64 10.05
C THR A 3 -22.66 -21.31 9.87
N THR A 4 -22.35 -20.33 10.71
CA THR A 4 -22.76 -18.93 10.46
C THR A 4 -21.81 -18.31 9.43
N LYS A 5 -22.23 -18.33 8.16
CA LYS A 5 -21.63 -17.51 7.09
C LYS A 5 -21.64 -16.04 7.53
N LYS A 6 -20.45 -15.45 7.71
CA LYS A 6 -20.28 -13.99 7.86
C LYS A 6 -20.90 -13.27 6.67
N SER A 7 -21.96 -12.50 6.91
CA SER A 7 -22.56 -11.61 5.92
C SER A 7 -21.60 -10.44 5.67
N ALA A 8 -20.88 -10.48 4.57
CA ALA A 8 -20.34 -9.25 3.98
C ALA A 8 -21.51 -8.29 3.80
N ASN A 9 -21.35 -7.04 4.25
CA ASN A 9 -22.42 -6.02 4.19
C ASN A 9 -23.05 -6.00 2.78
N PRO A 10 -24.23 -6.59 2.58
CA PRO A 10 -24.82 -6.79 1.25
C PRO A 10 -25.27 -5.46 0.64
N ASN A 11 -25.39 -4.42 1.46
CA ASN A 11 -25.87 -3.10 1.00
C ASN A 11 -24.78 -2.29 0.28
N GLY A 12 -23.51 -2.38 0.68
CA GLY A 12 -22.41 -1.67 0.00
C GLY A 12 -22.05 -2.27 -1.35
N ALA A 13 -22.12 -3.59 -1.50
CA ALA A 13 -21.86 -4.27 -2.78
C ALA A 13 -23.03 -4.11 -3.76
N LYS A 14 -24.28 -4.17 -3.27
CA LYS A 14 -25.50 -3.92 -4.06
C LYS A 14 -25.56 -2.46 -4.54
N GLY A 15 -25.17 -1.50 -3.71
CA GLY A 15 -25.11 -0.09 -4.08
C GLY A 15 -24.09 0.16 -5.21
N ARG A 16 -22.88 -0.36 -5.11
CA ARG A 16 -21.83 -0.24 -6.15
C ARG A 16 -22.23 -0.89 -7.47
N ARG A 17 -22.82 -2.10 -7.44
CA ARG A 17 -23.31 -2.78 -8.67
C ARG A 17 -24.39 -1.96 -9.37
N ARG A 18 -25.35 -1.41 -8.62
CA ARG A 18 -26.40 -0.53 -9.17
C ARG A 18 -25.81 0.74 -9.80
N TRP A 19 -24.81 1.33 -9.17
CA TRP A 19 -24.15 2.54 -9.68
C TRP A 19 -23.41 2.30 -11.01
N ILE A 20 -22.70 1.18 -11.16
CA ILE A 20 -22.00 0.80 -12.40
C ILE A 20 -22.97 0.54 -13.53
N VAL A 21 -24.10 -0.12 -13.27
CA VAL A 21 -25.15 -0.33 -14.28
C VAL A 21 -25.75 1.01 -14.72
N LEU A 22 -26.01 1.91 -13.75
CA LEU A 22 -26.55 3.26 -14.04
C LEU A 22 -25.57 4.12 -14.84
N GLN A 23 -24.28 4.08 -14.52
CA GLN A 23 -23.24 4.78 -15.30
C GLN A 23 -23.13 4.24 -16.72
N GLY A 24 -23.10 2.92 -16.89
CA GLY A 24 -23.06 2.29 -18.20
C GLY A 24 -24.31 2.59 -19.02
N ALA A 25 -25.49 2.54 -18.40
CA ALA A 25 -26.76 2.86 -19.05
C ALA A 25 -26.84 4.35 -19.44
N PHE A 26 -26.38 5.27 -18.56
CA PHE A 26 -26.32 6.70 -18.84
C PHE A 26 -25.37 7.02 -20.01
N LEU A 27 -24.18 6.41 -20.00
CA LEU A 27 -23.22 6.56 -21.10
C LEU A 27 -23.80 6.04 -22.42
N GLY A 28 -24.48 4.88 -22.38
CA GLY A 28 -25.17 4.32 -23.54
C GLY A 28 -26.27 5.25 -24.06
N TRP A 29 -27.04 5.87 -23.17
CA TRP A 29 -28.07 6.83 -23.53
C TRP A 29 -27.51 8.11 -24.16
N VAL A 30 -26.48 8.74 -23.53
CA VAL A 30 -25.82 9.95 -24.07
C VAL A 30 -25.24 9.70 -25.45
N LEU A 31 -24.60 8.54 -25.66
CA LEU A 31 -24.02 8.17 -26.95
C LEU A 31 -25.09 7.85 -27.99
N ALA A 32 -26.21 7.27 -27.58
CA ALA A 32 -27.35 7.03 -28.46
C ALA A 32 -28.00 8.35 -28.93
N GLU A 33 -28.14 9.33 -28.03
CA GLU A 33 -28.64 10.68 -28.35
C GLU A 33 -27.66 11.45 -29.27
N LEU A 34 -26.35 11.38 -28.95
CA LEU A 34 -25.32 11.97 -29.81
C LEU A 34 -25.29 11.34 -31.19
N ALA A 35 -25.39 10.00 -31.28
CA ALA A 35 -25.45 9.30 -32.55
C ALA A 35 -26.74 9.63 -33.31
N GLY A 36 -27.90 9.71 -32.65
CA GLY A 36 -29.16 10.13 -33.24
C GLY A 36 -29.09 11.55 -33.79
N SER A 37 -28.45 12.46 -33.04
CA SER A 37 -28.25 13.87 -33.47
C SER A 37 -27.25 13.99 -34.63
N LEU A 38 -26.20 13.17 -34.66
CA LEU A 38 -25.18 13.16 -35.71
C LEU A 38 -25.68 12.46 -36.99
N LEU A 39 -26.53 11.43 -36.85
CA LEU A 39 -26.99 10.60 -37.95
C LEU A 39 -28.23 11.18 -38.63
N ASP A 40 -28.99 12.05 -37.96
CA ASP A 40 -30.21 12.71 -38.44
C ASP A 40 -31.09 11.84 -39.36
N VAL A 41 -31.11 10.54 -39.04
CA VAL A 41 -31.86 9.54 -39.79
C VAL A 41 -33.26 9.46 -39.20
N GLU A 42 -34.31 9.57 -39.99
CA GLU A 42 -35.69 9.31 -39.55
C GLU A 42 -35.90 7.83 -39.14
N LEU A 43 -35.20 7.41 -38.11
CA LEU A 43 -35.35 6.13 -37.46
C LEU A 43 -36.35 6.21 -36.30
N ARG A 44 -37.48 6.95 -36.46
CA ARG A 44 -38.46 7.13 -35.35
C ARG A 44 -38.92 5.83 -34.73
N ALA A 45 -39.07 4.76 -35.53
CA ALA A 45 -39.42 3.43 -34.99
C ALA A 45 -38.25 2.75 -34.26
N LEU A 46 -37.01 2.98 -34.69
CA LEU A 46 -35.81 2.45 -34.02
C LEU A 46 -35.47 3.21 -32.74
N HIS A 47 -35.75 4.51 -32.67
CA HIS A 47 -35.46 5.35 -31.50
C HIS A 47 -36.12 4.81 -30.21
N PHE A 48 -37.37 4.36 -30.31
CA PHE A 48 -38.16 3.92 -29.15
C PHE A 48 -37.65 2.60 -28.55
N PHE A 49 -37.08 1.71 -29.36
CA PHE A 49 -36.58 0.40 -28.94
C PHE A 49 -35.06 0.34 -28.80
N PHE A 50 -34.33 1.04 -29.67
CA PHE A 50 -32.87 0.94 -29.73
C PHE A 50 -32.15 1.68 -28.57
N ILE A 51 -32.63 2.84 -28.14
CA ILE A 51 -32.00 3.58 -27.05
C ILE A 51 -32.07 2.81 -25.73
N PRO A 52 -33.24 2.29 -25.29
CA PRO A 52 -33.31 1.46 -24.10
C PRO A 52 -32.50 0.16 -24.20
N LEU A 53 -32.54 -0.48 -25.37
CA LEU A 53 -31.84 -1.75 -25.60
C LEU A 53 -30.30 -1.56 -25.60
N SER A 54 -29.81 -0.51 -26.25
CA SER A 54 -28.38 -0.17 -26.30
C SER A 54 -27.86 0.25 -24.92
N SER A 55 -28.64 1.03 -24.16
CA SER A 55 -28.33 1.42 -22.80
C SER A 55 -28.26 0.21 -21.88
N LEU A 56 -29.20 -0.73 -22.03
CA LEU A 56 -29.21 -1.99 -21.27
C LEU A 56 -28.00 -2.87 -21.63
N ALA A 57 -27.70 -3.03 -22.93
CA ALA A 57 -26.56 -3.81 -23.41
C ALA A 57 -25.22 -3.23 -22.89
N CYS A 58 -25.04 -1.91 -22.95
CA CYS A 58 -23.85 -1.23 -22.42
C CYS A 58 -23.73 -1.42 -20.90
N GLY A 59 -24.84 -1.29 -20.16
CA GLY A 59 -24.87 -1.49 -18.72
C GLY A 59 -24.56 -2.93 -18.32
N LEU A 60 -25.08 -3.92 -19.04
CA LEU A 60 -24.79 -5.34 -18.79
C LEU A 60 -23.35 -5.70 -19.15
N ALA A 61 -22.79 -5.16 -20.23
CA ALA A 61 -21.40 -5.34 -20.60
C ALA A 61 -20.46 -4.74 -19.56
N ALA A 62 -20.77 -3.54 -19.05
CA ALA A 62 -20.02 -2.89 -17.98
C ALA A 62 -20.06 -3.71 -16.68
N LEU A 63 -21.23 -4.23 -16.29
CA LEU A 63 -21.38 -5.06 -15.10
C LEU A 63 -20.67 -6.40 -15.25
N GLY A 64 -20.76 -7.04 -16.41
CA GLY A 64 -20.09 -8.30 -16.72
C GLY A 64 -18.57 -8.15 -16.65
N ALA A 65 -18.01 -7.13 -17.31
CA ALA A 65 -16.60 -6.78 -17.24
C ALA A 65 -16.16 -6.47 -15.82
N TRP A 66 -16.89 -5.63 -15.10
CA TRP A 66 -16.59 -5.29 -13.70
C TRP A 66 -16.60 -6.53 -12.79
N SER A 67 -17.61 -7.40 -12.92
CA SER A 67 -17.73 -8.62 -12.10
C SER A 67 -16.61 -9.62 -12.39
N TYR A 68 -16.22 -9.77 -13.65
CA TYR A 68 -15.14 -10.64 -14.06
C TYR A 68 -13.78 -10.13 -13.59
N PHE A 69 -13.49 -8.83 -13.80
CA PHE A 69 -12.20 -8.24 -13.49
C PHE A 69 -12.03 -7.84 -12.01
N ALA A 70 -13.12 -7.68 -11.26
CA ALA A 70 -13.05 -7.50 -9.82
C ALA A 70 -12.50 -8.73 -9.07
N GLY A 71 -12.49 -9.89 -9.72
CA GLY A 71 -11.94 -11.15 -9.21
C GLY A 71 -10.51 -11.46 -9.64
N LEU A 72 -9.96 -10.77 -10.65
CA LEU A 72 -8.65 -11.08 -11.25
C LEU A 72 -7.54 -10.16 -10.67
N ALA A 73 -6.40 -10.77 -10.32
CA ALA A 73 -5.18 -10.05 -9.98
C ALA A 73 -4.64 -9.25 -11.18
N GLU A 74 -3.90 -8.17 -10.92
CA GLU A 74 -3.21 -7.44 -11.98
C GLU A 74 -2.17 -8.33 -12.65
N GLY A 75 -2.21 -8.45 -13.97
CA GLY A 75 -1.27 -9.28 -14.70
C GLY A 75 -1.43 -9.17 -16.23
N ALA A 76 -0.67 -10.01 -16.94
CA ALA A 76 -0.69 -10.10 -18.41
C ALA A 76 -2.10 -10.34 -18.98
N ALA A 77 -2.97 -11.04 -18.25
CA ALA A 77 -4.35 -11.28 -18.64
C ALA A 77 -5.14 -9.97 -18.72
N ARG A 78 -5.10 -9.11 -17.68
CA ARG A 78 -5.83 -7.83 -17.68
C ARG A 78 -5.35 -6.92 -18.81
N ARG A 79 -4.05 -6.83 -19.07
CA ARG A 79 -3.49 -6.08 -20.20
C ARG A 79 -3.97 -6.60 -21.54
N ARG A 80 -4.03 -7.92 -21.73
CA ARG A 80 -4.55 -8.55 -22.97
C ARG A 80 -6.02 -8.23 -23.19
N TYR A 81 -6.85 -8.30 -22.17
CA TYR A 81 -8.28 -7.97 -22.27
C TYR A 81 -8.52 -6.48 -22.49
N THR A 82 -7.72 -5.59 -21.85
CA THR A 82 -7.79 -4.15 -22.13
C THR A 82 -7.44 -3.86 -23.60
N GLY A 83 -6.37 -4.47 -24.11
CA GLY A 83 -5.99 -4.35 -25.52
C GLY A 83 -7.06 -4.90 -26.46
N ALA A 84 -7.66 -6.04 -26.14
CA ALA A 84 -8.76 -6.62 -26.93
C ALA A 84 -10.01 -5.75 -26.94
N ALA A 85 -10.37 -5.15 -25.79
CA ALA A 85 -11.52 -4.22 -25.71
C ALA A 85 -11.28 -2.94 -26.51
N PHE A 86 -10.07 -2.36 -26.48
CA PHE A 86 -9.71 -1.23 -27.32
C PHE A 86 -9.69 -1.58 -28.80
N ALA A 87 -9.15 -2.75 -29.19
CA ALA A 87 -9.14 -3.20 -30.58
C ALA A 87 -10.57 -3.46 -31.08
N GLY A 88 -11.43 -4.08 -30.28
CA GLY A 88 -12.85 -4.28 -30.58
C GLY A 88 -13.60 -2.97 -30.78
N LEU A 89 -13.36 -1.98 -29.91
CA LEU A 89 -13.94 -0.65 -30.01
C LEU A 89 -13.50 0.05 -31.31
N ALA A 90 -12.20 0.07 -31.59
CA ALA A 90 -11.65 0.68 -32.79
C ALA A 90 -12.20 0.03 -34.06
N PHE A 91 -12.22 -1.32 -34.09
CA PHE A 91 -12.75 -2.07 -35.25
C PHE A 91 -14.24 -1.80 -35.48
N SER A 92 -15.07 -1.94 -34.44
CA SER A 92 -16.52 -1.75 -34.58
C SER A 92 -16.89 -0.32 -34.92
N PHE A 93 -16.17 0.67 -34.37
CA PHE A 93 -16.37 2.09 -34.68
C PHE A 93 -15.95 2.41 -36.13
N THR A 94 -14.82 1.90 -36.60
CA THR A 94 -14.38 2.07 -37.98
C THR A 94 -15.36 1.42 -38.96
N LEU A 95 -15.87 0.23 -38.64
CA LEU A 95 -16.89 -0.45 -39.45
C LEU A 95 -18.19 0.36 -39.49
N LEU A 96 -18.62 0.91 -38.35
CA LEU A 96 -19.81 1.75 -38.30
C LEU A 96 -19.66 3.00 -39.18
N LEU A 97 -18.50 3.67 -39.12
CA LEU A 97 -18.23 4.84 -39.97
C LEU A 97 -18.15 4.47 -41.45
N ALA A 98 -17.55 3.33 -41.81
CA ALA A 98 -17.45 2.86 -43.20
C ALA A 98 -18.85 2.53 -43.79
N LEU A 99 -19.69 1.84 -43.02
CA LEU A 99 -21.05 1.54 -43.42
C LEU A 99 -21.90 2.80 -43.56
N TYR A 100 -21.71 3.76 -42.61
CA TYR A 100 -22.41 5.04 -42.70
C TYR A 100 -21.98 5.84 -43.92
N ALA A 101 -20.67 6.01 -44.15
CA ALA A 101 -20.14 6.74 -45.30
C ALA A 101 -20.49 6.08 -46.67
N GLY A 102 -20.59 4.73 -46.68
CA GLY A 102 -20.86 4.00 -47.90
C GLY A 102 -22.33 3.88 -48.27
N PHE A 103 -23.24 3.96 -47.30
CA PHE A 103 -24.65 3.61 -47.53
C PHE A 103 -25.66 4.61 -46.98
N VAL A 104 -25.22 5.76 -46.41
CA VAL A 104 -26.13 6.81 -45.97
C VAL A 104 -25.93 8.05 -46.84
N GLU A 105 -26.91 8.31 -47.67
CA GLU A 105 -26.92 9.52 -48.51
C GLU A 105 -27.70 10.66 -47.86
N ARG A 106 -27.10 11.87 -47.86
CA ARG A 106 -27.72 13.07 -47.35
C ARG A 106 -28.26 13.91 -48.52
N VAL A 107 -29.55 14.17 -48.48
CA VAL A 107 -30.25 14.91 -49.51
C VAL A 107 -30.81 16.19 -48.92
N GLU A 108 -30.51 17.35 -49.54
CA GLU A 108 -31.07 18.64 -49.15
C GLU A 108 -32.50 18.82 -49.70
N TYR A 109 -33.40 19.25 -48.82
CA TYR A 109 -34.75 19.54 -49.17
C TYR A 109 -34.86 20.96 -49.74
N ALA A 110 -35.42 21.13 -50.92
CA ALA A 110 -35.58 22.43 -51.59
C ALA A 110 -36.32 23.43 -50.68
N GLY A 111 -35.63 24.46 -50.23
CA GLY A 111 -36.18 25.53 -49.39
C GLY A 111 -35.97 25.38 -47.88
N HIS A 112 -35.28 24.33 -47.40
CA HIS A 112 -34.95 24.14 -45.99
C HIS A 112 -33.44 23.99 -45.79
N THR A 113 -32.94 24.52 -44.67
CA THR A 113 -31.53 24.43 -44.28
C THR A 113 -31.12 23.06 -43.67
N LYS A 114 -32.05 22.09 -43.66
CA LYS A 114 -31.82 20.75 -43.09
C LYS A 114 -31.73 19.70 -44.19
N SER A 115 -30.66 18.92 -44.17
CA SER A 115 -30.52 17.70 -44.97
C SER A 115 -31.21 16.53 -44.29
N VAL A 116 -31.85 15.66 -45.05
CA VAL A 116 -32.43 14.39 -44.59
C VAL A 116 -31.54 13.27 -45.05
N ALA A 117 -31.25 12.32 -44.14
CA ALA A 117 -30.41 11.18 -44.43
C ALA A 117 -31.26 9.94 -44.80
N PHE A 118 -30.94 9.35 -45.93
CA PHE A 118 -31.58 8.14 -46.41
C PHE A 118 -30.56 6.97 -46.44
N LEU A 119 -31.04 5.80 -46.08
CA LEU A 119 -30.25 4.59 -46.22
C LEU A 119 -30.46 3.97 -47.60
N VAL A 120 -29.37 3.81 -48.34
CA VAL A 120 -29.37 3.20 -49.68
C VAL A 120 -28.88 1.75 -49.59
N GLY A 121 -29.25 0.93 -50.56
CA GLY A 121 -28.78 -0.45 -50.70
C GLY A 121 -27.55 -0.52 -51.61
N TRP A 122 -27.00 -1.71 -51.79
CA TRP A 122 -25.84 -1.94 -52.68
C TRP A 122 -26.22 -2.00 -54.17
N ALA A 123 -27.49 -2.04 -54.55
CA ALA A 123 -27.95 -2.07 -55.93
C ALA A 123 -29.37 -1.49 -56.02
N ARG A 124 -29.71 -0.91 -57.19
CA ARG A 124 -31.06 -0.48 -57.49
C ARG A 124 -31.94 -1.60 -57.97
N SER A 125 -33.22 -1.54 -57.70
CA SER A 125 -34.24 -2.47 -58.19
C SER A 125 -34.58 -2.14 -59.64
N GLU A 126 -34.97 -3.15 -60.43
CA GLU A 126 -35.46 -2.96 -61.81
C GLU A 126 -36.74 -2.11 -61.90
N ASN A 127 -37.48 -2.02 -60.80
CA ASN A 127 -38.69 -1.22 -60.68
C ASN A 127 -38.43 0.22 -60.23
N CYS A 128 -37.17 0.64 -60.12
CA CYS A 128 -36.79 1.97 -59.72
C CYS A 128 -36.87 2.94 -60.91
N ASN A 129 -37.69 3.99 -60.80
CA ASN A 129 -37.92 4.98 -61.88
C ASN A 129 -36.77 6.00 -62.02
N CYS A 130 -35.56 5.71 -61.52
CA CYS A 130 -34.39 6.55 -61.66
C CYS A 130 -33.47 6.08 -62.77
N SER A 131 -32.85 7.01 -63.51
CA SER A 131 -31.84 6.65 -64.51
C SER A 131 -30.64 5.99 -63.86
N ALA A 132 -30.03 5.00 -64.50
CA ALA A 132 -28.80 4.34 -64.01
C ALA A 132 -27.59 5.32 -63.95
N ALA A 133 -27.67 6.43 -64.67
CA ALA A 133 -26.63 7.45 -64.70
C ALA A 133 -26.76 8.49 -63.55
N ASP A 134 -27.90 8.51 -62.86
CA ASP A 134 -28.12 9.47 -61.76
C ASP A 134 -27.45 8.98 -60.47
N GLY A 135 -26.87 9.87 -59.69
CA GLY A 135 -26.40 9.53 -58.35
C GLY A 135 -27.54 9.15 -57.41
N ASP A 136 -27.24 8.45 -56.28
CA ASP A 136 -28.28 8.01 -55.34
C ASP A 136 -29.03 9.20 -54.71
N ALA A 137 -28.35 10.29 -54.40
CA ALA A 137 -28.98 11.52 -53.93
C ALA A 137 -30.01 12.09 -54.93
N THR A 138 -29.66 12.14 -56.22
CA THR A 138 -30.53 12.64 -57.27
C THR A 138 -31.76 11.73 -57.47
N CYS A 139 -31.56 10.42 -57.39
CA CYS A 139 -32.62 9.43 -57.42
C CYS A 139 -33.60 9.61 -56.26
N ILE A 140 -33.10 9.78 -55.04
CA ILE A 140 -33.92 10.01 -53.83
C ILE A 140 -34.75 11.28 -53.98
N GLN A 141 -34.17 12.36 -54.55
CA GLN A 141 -34.91 13.61 -54.85
C GLN A 141 -36.02 13.38 -55.90
N ALA A 142 -35.72 12.62 -56.95
CA ALA A 142 -36.70 12.29 -57.97
C ALA A 142 -37.89 11.44 -57.46
N LEU A 143 -37.65 10.66 -56.39
CA LEU A 143 -38.66 9.87 -55.67
C LEU A 143 -39.47 10.73 -54.67
N GLY A 144 -39.26 12.06 -54.66
CA GLY A 144 -40.01 12.99 -53.82
C GLY A 144 -39.71 12.86 -52.33
N LEU A 145 -38.55 12.26 -51.95
CA LEU A 145 -38.14 11.97 -50.57
C LEU A 145 -39.11 11.03 -49.82
N ASP A 146 -39.89 10.28 -50.56
CA ASP A 146 -40.80 9.28 -49.98
C ASP A 146 -40.00 8.05 -49.48
N VAL A 147 -40.09 7.77 -48.19
CA VAL A 147 -39.36 6.69 -47.51
C VAL A 147 -39.76 5.30 -48.07
N GLU A 148 -41.03 5.10 -48.43
CA GLU A 148 -41.49 3.79 -49.00
C GLU A 148 -41.02 3.63 -50.42
N ALA A 149 -41.05 4.67 -51.24
CA ALA A 149 -40.53 4.68 -52.59
C ALA A 149 -39.02 4.40 -52.61
N VAL A 150 -38.24 5.06 -51.73
CA VAL A 150 -36.81 4.81 -51.55
C VAL A 150 -36.55 3.37 -51.06
N ARG A 151 -37.39 2.86 -50.18
CA ARG A 151 -37.30 1.49 -49.64
C ARG A 151 -37.48 0.44 -50.75
N SER A 152 -38.38 0.63 -51.65
CA SER A 152 -38.65 -0.29 -52.78
C SER A 152 -37.58 -0.20 -53.86
N CYS A 153 -36.92 0.94 -53.97
CA CYS A 153 -35.95 1.22 -55.04
C CYS A 153 -34.58 0.58 -54.77
N PHE A 154 -34.14 0.47 -53.53
CA PHE A 154 -32.81 -0.03 -53.20
C PHE A 154 -32.82 -1.47 -52.64
N LYS A 155 -32.10 -2.37 -53.33
CA LYS A 155 -31.96 -3.78 -52.93
C LYS A 155 -30.94 -3.92 -51.78
N GLY A 156 -31.20 -4.88 -50.86
CA GLY A 156 -30.28 -5.26 -49.79
C GLY A 156 -30.20 -4.27 -48.62
N ARG A 157 -31.03 -3.24 -48.63
CA ARG A 157 -31.11 -2.23 -47.58
C ARG A 157 -31.25 -2.85 -46.16
N TRP A 158 -32.09 -3.87 -46.01
CA TRP A 158 -32.31 -4.52 -44.72
C TRP A 158 -31.05 -5.18 -44.15
N VAL A 159 -30.14 -5.66 -45.02
CA VAL A 159 -28.85 -6.23 -44.59
C VAL A 159 -27.96 -5.14 -44.05
N ILE A 160 -27.96 -3.96 -44.68
CA ILE A 160 -27.18 -2.81 -44.26
C ILE A 160 -27.74 -2.22 -42.95
N GLU A 161 -29.08 -2.18 -42.81
CA GLU A 161 -29.74 -1.80 -41.55
C GLU A 161 -29.29 -2.70 -40.38
N ILE A 162 -29.27 -4.02 -40.60
CA ILE A 162 -28.80 -4.98 -39.60
C ILE A 162 -27.31 -4.80 -39.34
N ALA A 163 -26.47 -4.63 -40.36
CA ALA A 163 -25.03 -4.42 -40.20
C ALA A 163 -24.70 -3.13 -39.41
N LEU A 164 -25.39 -2.04 -39.70
CA LEU A 164 -25.27 -0.78 -38.95
C LEU A 164 -25.70 -0.97 -37.49
N ALA A 165 -26.85 -1.63 -37.27
CA ALA A 165 -27.36 -1.88 -35.94
C ALA A 165 -26.38 -2.77 -35.11
N LEU A 166 -25.84 -3.83 -35.71
CA LEU A 166 -24.89 -4.72 -35.06
C LEU A 166 -23.56 -4.02 -34.77
N SER A 167 -23.02 -3.24 -35.73
CA SER A 167 -21.77 -2.48 -35.50
C SER A 167 -21.93 -1.44 -34.42
N TYR A 168 -23.08 -0.79 -34.31
CA TYR A 168 -23.43 0.15 -33.25
C TYR A 168 -23.50 -0.55 -31.88
N LEU A 169 -24.21 -1.68 -31.78
CA LEU A 169 -24.30 -2.46 -30.55
C LEU A 169 -22.94 -2.99 -30.09
N LEU A 170 -22.09 -3.44 -31.03
CA LEU A 170 -20.73 -3.89 -30.72
C LEU A 170 -19.85 -2.72 -30.21
N THR A 171 -20.00 -1.55 -30.78
CA THR A 171 -19.29 -0.34 -30.33
C THR A 171 -19.68 0.03 -28.89
N LEU A 172 -20.99 0.07 -28.60
CA LEU A 172 -21.49 0.32 -27.25
C LEU A 172 -21.12 -0.77 -26.25
N GLY A 173 -21.18 -2.03 -26.64
CA GLY A 173 -20.76 -3.17 -25.82
C GLY A 173 -19.27 -3.10 -25.46
N SER A 174 -18.42 -2.79 -26.44
CA SER A 174 -16.97 -2.61 -26.22
C SER A 174 -16.67 -1.44 -25.31
N LEU A 175 -17.38 -0.33 -25.44
CA LEU A 175 -17.25 0.84 -24.60
C LEU A 175 -17.71 0.56 -23.16
N GLY A 176 -18.83 -0.17 -23.01
CA GLY A 176 -19.31 -0.65 -21.71
C GLY A 176 -18.32 -1.58 -21.03
N ALA A 177 -17.75 -2.53 -21.76
CA ALA A 177 -16.72 -3.43 -21.26
C ALA A 177 -15.47 -2.66 -20.80
N LEU A 178 -15.02 -1.67 -21.57
CA LEU A 178 -13.89 -0.82 -21.22
C LEU A 178 -14.18 0.01 -19.96
N SER A 179 -15.38 0.60 -19.85
CA SER A 179 -15.82 1.33 -18.66
C SER A 179 -15.83 0.41 -17.42
N GLY A 180 -16.39 -0.78 -17.54
CA GLY A 180 -16.40 -1.77 -16.45
C GLY A 180 -14.99 -2.21 -16.03
N LEU A 181 -14.08 -2.34 -16.99
CA LEU A 181 -12.67 -2.69 -16.74
C LEU A 181 -11.89 -1.56 -16.04
N LEU A 182 -12.14 -0.31 -16.43
CA LEU A 182 -11.50 0.88 -15.83
C LEU A 182 -12.03 1.16 -14.42
N THR A 183 -13.30 0.89 -14.17
CA THR A 183 -13.95 1.08 -12.86
C THR A 183 -13.86 -0.14 -11.95
N ALA A 184 -13.47 -1.32 -12.48
CA ALA A 184 -13.23 -2.50 -11.66
C ALA A 184 -12.15 -2.15 -10.62
N PRO A 185 -12.43 -2.41 -9.32
CA PRO A 185 -11.44 -2.17 -8.29
C PRO A 185 -10.17 -2.92 -8.72
N ARG A 186 -9.07 -2.20 -8.82
CA ARG A 186 -7.77 -2.83 -8.90
C ARG A 186 -7.67 -3.68 -7.64
N LYS A 187 -7.67 -4.99 -7.77
CA LYS A 187 -6.99 -5.77 -6.77
C LYS A 187 -5.54 -5.33 -6.92
N GLY A 188 -5.14 -4.38 -6.08
CA GLY A 188 -3.76 -4.34 -5.67
C GLY A 188 -3.36 -5.78 -5.39
N ALA A 189 -2.11 -6.15 -5.56
CA ALA A 189 -1.56 -7.42 -5.10
C ALA A 189 -2.27 -7.76 -3.80
N PRO A 190 -2.84 -8.97 -3.64
CA PRO A 190 -3.72 -9.26 -2.54
C PRO A 190 -3.08 -8.63 -1.33
N ALA A 191 -3.75 -7.61 -0.74
CA ALA A 191 -3.24 -7.03 0.49
C ALA A 191 -3.05 -8.24 1.34
N ALA A 192 -1.81 -8.58 1.67
CA ALA A 192 -1.53 -9.73 2.52
C ALA A 192 -2.54 -9.59 3.63
N PRO A 193 -3.43 -10.57 3.85
CA PRO A 193 -4.66 -10.39 4.57
C PRO A 193 -4.31 -9.59 5.81
N GLY A 194 -4.82 -8.34 5.89
CA GLY A 194 -4.34 -7.37 6.88
C GLY A 194 -4.56 -7.96 8.25
N TYR A 195 -3.58 -7.87 9.12
CA TYR A 195 -3.73 -8.31 10.51
C TYR A 195 -5.04 -7.80 11.11
N LEU A 196 -5.62 -8.56 12.03
CA LEU A 196 -6.57 -8.00 12.97
C LEU A 196 -5.78 -7.10 13.93
N ASP A 197 -6.06 -5.81 13.94
CA ASP A 197 -5.39 -4.88 14.83
C ASP A 197 -5.97 -4.96 16.24
N TYR A 198 -5.08 -5.09 17.22
CA TYR A 198 -5.38 -4.99 18.63
C TYR A 198 -4.61 -3.83 19.22
N ASP A 199 -5.31 -2.71 19.40
CA ASP A 199 -4.76 -1.49 19.96
C ASP A 199 -4.72 -1.59 21.48
N VAL A 200 -3.56 -1.29 22.07
CA VAL A 200 -3.36 -1.17 23.52
C VAL A 200 -2.85 0.23 23.82
N TRP A 201 -3.74 1.10 24.26
CA TRP A 201 -3.42 2.47 24.65
C TRP A 201 -3.18 2.53 26.16
N ILE A 202 -2.05 3.07 26.56
CA ILE A 202 -1.66 3.19 27.96
C ILE A 202 -1.56 4.65 28.36
N ASP A 203 -2.20 4.99 29.47
CA ASP A 203 -2.35 6.32 30.02
C ASP A 203 -1.81 6.33 31.45
N HIS A 204 -0.95 7.30 31.76
CA HIS A 204 -0.44 7.50 33.11
C HIS A 204 -1.51 8.10 34.03
N ARG A 205 -1.68 7.55 35.23
CA ARG A 205 -2.65 8.03 36.22
C ARG A 205 -1.98 8.79 37.35
N SER A 206 -1.20 8.10 38.16
CA SER A 206 -0.48 8.70 39.27
C SER A 206 0.61 7.76 39.79
N GLY A 207 1.78 8.28 40.13
CA GLY A 207 2.90 7.46 40.61
C GLY A 207 3.24 6.35 39.60
N SER A 208 3.25 5.10 40.05
CA SER A 208 3.47 3.91 39.24
C SER A 208 2.18 3.29 38.67
N THR A 209 1.05 3.98 38.79
CA THR A 209 -0.26 3.46 38.35
C THR A 209 -0.60 3.98 36.96
N TYR A 210 -0.98 3.06 36.09
CA TYR A 210 -1.35 3.27 34.69
C TYR A 210 -2.71 2.66 34.38
N ARG A 211 -3.31 3.10 33.29
CA ARG A 211 -4.52 2.51 32.72
C ARG A 211 -4.24 2.03 31.31
N ALA A 212 -4.51 0.76 31.07
CA ALA A 212 -4.53 0.19 29.72
C ALA A 212 -5.97 0.10 29.21
N LYS A 213 -6.23 0.64 28.03
CA LYS A 213 -7.43 0.43 27.25
C LYS A 213 -7.07 -0.33 26.00
N ALA A 214 -7.77 -1.41 25.71
CA ALA A 214 -7.54 -2.17 24.52
C ALA A 214 -8.82 -2.32 23.70
N TRP A 215 -8.69 -2.27 22.39
CA TRP A 215 -9.81 -2.49 21.48
C TRP A 215 -9.35 -3.09 20.16
N SER A 216 -10.31 -3.71 19.48
CA SER A 216 -10.11 -4.18 18.10
C SER A 216 -11.34 -3.82 17.28
N GLY A 217 -11.17 -2.89 16.34
CA GLY A 217 -12.26 -2.41 15.49
C GLY A 217 -12.90 -3.49 14.61
N GLY A 218 -12.13 -4.54 14.27
CA GLY A 218 -12.62 -5.67 13.48
C GLY A 218 -13.30 -6.77 14.28
N ALA A 219 -12.98 -6.89 15.58
CA ALA A 219 -13.46 -7.94 16.46
C ALA A 219 -14.58 -7.48 17.42
N GLY A 220 -14.75 -6.16 17.61
CA GLY A 220 -15.74 -5.59 18.50
C GLY A 220 -15.43 -5.79 19.99
N PHE A 221 -14.17 -6.08 20.33
CA PHE A 221 -13.71 -6.18 21.70
C PHE A 221 -13.20 -4.83 22.21
N GLU A 222 -13.60 -4.48 23.42
CA GLU A 222 -13.09 -3.34 24.17
C GLU A 222 -12.88 -3.77 25.63
N ALA A 223 -11.76 -3.40 26.24
CA ALA A 223 -11.44 -3.70 27.62
C ALA A 223 -10.61 -2.58 28.24
N THR A 224 -10.76 -2.41 29.56
CA THR A 224 -9.98 -1.43 30.33
C THR A 224 -9.52 -2.07 31.63
N VAL A 225 -8.26 -1.82 32.02
CA VAL A 225 -7.69 -2.27 33.27
C VAL A 225 -6.74 -1.23 33.83
N ASP A 226 -6.75 -1.04 35.15
CA ASP A 226 -5.74 -0.27 35.86
C ASP A 226 -4.66 -1.23 36.35
N PHE A 227 -3.39 -0.87 36.22
CA PHE A 227 -2.26 -1.66 36.67
C PHE A 227 -1.17 -0.81 37.30
N THR A 228 -0.35 -1.41 38.13
CA THR A 228 0.82 -0.77 38.75
C THR A 228 2.07 -1.47 38.27
N LEU A 229 3.08 -0.71 37.85
CA LEU A 229 4.36 -1.28 37.46
C LEU A 229 5.05 -1.90 38.68
N PRO A 230 5.59 -3.13 38.55
CA PRO A 230 6.50 -3.69 39.56
C PRO A 230 7.75 -2.81 39.75
N GLN A 231 8.27 -2.78 40.99
CA GLN A 231 9.44 -1.95 41.31
C GLN A 231 10.67 -2.26 40.44
N GLY A 232 10.81 -3.50 39.95
CA GLY A 232 11.87 -3.92 39.03
C GLY A 232 11.77 -3.25 37.66
N LEU A 233 10.55 -2.95 37.19
CA LEU A 233 10.28 -2.32 35.89
C LEU A 233 10.24 -0.77 35.99
N GLU A 234 10.10 -0.19 37.20
CA GLU A 234 10.04 1.26 37.41
C GLU A 234 11.39 1.96 37.24
N ARG A 235 12.51 1.26 37.45
CA ARG A 235 13.82 1.90 37.59
C ARG A 235 14.39 2.50 36.32
N GLY A 236 13.76 2.27 35.16
CA GLY A 236 14.14 2.91 33.88
C GLY A 236 15.59 2.64 33.44
N GLU A 237 16.26 1.68 34.07
CA GLU A 237 17.58 1.27 33.60
C GLU A 237 17.41 0.55 32.26
N PRO A 238 18.30 0.82 31.28
CA PRO A 238 18.25 0.12 30.02
C PRO A 238 18.34 -1.38 30.33
N PHE A 239 17.33 -2.13 29.85
CA PHE A 239 17.26 -3.56 30.10
C PHE A 239 18.50 -4.26 29.52
N ARG A 240 19.39 -4.70 30.41
CA ARG A 240 20.52 -5.55 30.05
C ARG A 240 20.16 -6.97 30.42
N PHE A 241 20.02 -7.83 29.43
CA PHE A 241 19.78 -9.25 29.68
C PHE A 241 21.08 -9.96 30.03
N ALA A 242 21.03 -10.87 31.00
CA ALA A 242 22.14 -11.77 31.31
C ALA A 242 22.57 -12.49 30.03
N GLY A 243 23.84 -12.40 29.68
CA GLY A 243 24.39 -12.96 28.45
C GLY A 243 24.67 -11.98 27.32
N ALA A 244 24.08 -10.79 27.30
CA ALA A 244 24.46 -9.77 26.33
C ALA A 244 25.93 -9.35 26.50
N ASP A 245 26.41 -9.25 27.72
CA ASP A 245 27.82 -8.93 28.03
C ASP A 245 28.77 -10.11 27.70
N ALA A 246 28.29 -11.35 27.79
CA ALA A 246 29.09 -12.54 27.39
C ALA A 246 29.32 -12.58 25.87
N VAL A 247 28.37 -12.12 25.06
CA VAL A 247 28.53 -12.00 23.61
C VAL A 247 29.51 -10.87 23.26
N ARG A 248 29.65 -9.88 24.14
CA ARG A 248 30.53 -8.70 23.98
C ARG A 248 31.98 -8.94 24.45
N GLY A 249 32.25 -10.05 25.08
CA GLY A 249 33.63 -10.43 25.54
C GLY A 249 34.17 -9.60 26.69
N GLY A 250 33.34 -8.91 27.44
CA GLY A 250 33.71 -8.16 28.64
C GLY A 250 33.63 -9.02 29.91
N PRO A 251 34.52 -8.83 30.94
CA PRO A 251 34.35 -9.44 32.24
C PRO A 251 33.12 -8.84 32.92
N GLY A 252 32.13 -9.68 33.22
CA GLY A 252 30.92 -9.24 33.92
C GLY A 252 31.29 -8.73 35.32
N ASP A 253 31.04 -7.44 35.56
CA ASP A 253 31.12 -6.88 36.90
C ASP A 253 29.92 -7.33 37.72
N GLY A 254 30.15 -8.32 38.55
CA GLY A 254 29.36 -8.61 39.75
C GLY A 254 27.97 -9.27 39.51
N GLU A 255 27.81 -10.41 40.16
CA GLU A 255 26.60 -11.21 40.34
C GLU A 255 25.37 -10.36 40.84
N ALA A 256 24.77 -9.56 39.97
CA ALA A 256 23.37 -9.28 40.12
C ALA A 256 22.64 -10.28 39.23
N GLU A 257 21.84 -11.16 39.83
CA GLU A 257 20.91 -12.06 39.15
C GLU A 257 19.99 -11.21 38.28
N SER A 258 20.45 -10.89 37.06
CA SER A 258 19.60 -10.16 36.10
C SER A 258 18.57 -11.13 35.56
N ALA A 259 17.30 -10.81 35.75
CA ALA A 259 16.19 -11.59 35.24
C ALA A 259 16.36 -11.87 33.74
N GLY A 260 16.07 -13.09 33.32
CA GLY A 260 16.17 -13.48 31.92
C GLY A 260 15.07 -12.79 31.05
N PRO A 261 15.25 -12.75 29.72
CA PRO A 261 14.27 -12.16 28.82
C PRO A 261 12.87 -12.72 28.98
N GLU A 262 12.76 -14.01 29.27
CA GLU A 262 11.48 -14.70 29.47
C GLU A 262 10.78 -14.25 30.75
N GLU A 263 11.52 -14.17 31.87
CA GLU A 263 10.99 -13.74 33.15
C GLU A 263 10.48 -12.30 33.11
N VAL A 264 11.25 -11.40 32.51
CA VAL A 264 10.85 -10.00 32.31
C VAL A 264 9.64 -9.90 31.39
N GLY A 265 9.64 -10.65 30.30
CA GLY A 265 8.55 -10.68 29.33
C GLY A 265 7.25 -11.21 29.91
N GLU A 266 7.32 -12.25 30.77
CA GLU A 266 6.18 -12.79 31.49
C GLU A 266 5.63 -11.81 32.55
N GLU A 267 6.52 -11.16 33.28
CA GLU A 267 6.13 -10.16 34.28
C GLU A 267 5.41 -8.98 33.61
N LEU A 268 5.98 -8.46 32.53
CA LEU A 268 5.40 -7.36 31.76
C LEU A 268 4.04 -7.76 31.16
N PHE A 269 3.96 -8.96 30.55
CA PHE A 269 2.70 -9.47 30.03
C PHE A 269 1.64 -9.60 31.12
N ARG A 270 1.97 -10.22 32.24
CA ARG A 270 1.05 -10.46 33.38
C ARG A 270 0.61 -9.15 34.03
N THR A 271 1.47 -8.14 34.06
CA THR A 271 1.16 -6.81 34.58
C THR A 271 0.10 -6.09 33.76
N VAL A 272 0.22 -6.13 32.45
CA VAL A 272 -0.68 -5.38 31.55
C VAL A 272 -1.90 -6.21 31.14
N PHE A 273 -1.68 -7.46 30.71
CA PHE A 273 -2.73 -8.35 30.22
C PHE A 273 -3.37 -9.14 31.37
N GLN A 274 -4.24 -8.47 32.13
CA GLN A 274 -4.97 -9.06 33.24
C GLN A 274 -6.48 -8.82 33.10
N GLY A 275 -7.30 -9.56 33.86
CA GLY A 275 -8.74 -9.37 33.92
C GLY A 275 -9.45 -9.39 32.56
N GLU A 276 -10.21 -8.35 32.27
CA GLU A 276 -10.97 -8.22 31.01
C GLU A 276 -10.05 -7.97 29.80
N LEU A 277 -8.89 -7.34 30.02
CA LEU A 277 -7.94 -7.09 28.94
C LEU A 277 -7.34 -8.40 28.44
N LEU A 278 -7.00 -9.33 29.32
CA LEU A 278 -6.54 -10.68 28.94
C LEU A 278 -7.65 -11.45 28.18
N LYS A 279 -8.89 -11.38 28.63
CA LYS A 279 -10.01 -12.04 27.95
C LYS A 279 -10.23 -11.48 26.55
N SER A 280 -10.19 -10.16 26.41
CA SER A 280 -10.27 -9.45 25.13
C SER A 280 -9.14 -9.88 24.18
N PHE A 281 -7.91 -9.89 24.68
CA PHE A 281 -6.74 -10.31 23.92
C PHE A 281 -6.87 -11.75 23.40
N LEU A 282 -7.21 -12.69 24.28
CA LEU A 282 -7.40 -14.10 23.89
C LEU A 282 -8.55 -14.27 22.90
N GLY A 283 -9.65 -13.52 23.06
CA GLY A 283 -10.76 -13.51 22.11
C GLY A 283 -10.36 -13.01 20.73
N CYS A 284 -9.55 -11.94 20.65
CA CYS A 284 -9.00 -11.43 19.38
C CYS A 284 -8.04 -12.43 18.74
N LEU A 285 -7.19 -13.09 19.54
CA LEU A 285 -6.29 -14.14 19.05
C LEU A 285 -7.05 -15.30 18.42
N GLU A 286 -8.14 -15.74 19.04
CA GLU A 286 -8.94 -16.83 18.49
C GLU A 286 -9.64 -16.40 17.19
N GLN A 287 -10.12 -15.15 17.09
CA GLN A 287 -10.68 -14.64 15.84
C GLN A 287 -9.63 -14.50 14.72
N ALA A 288 -8.39 -14.16 15.07
CA ALA A 288 -7.29 -14.02 14.13
C ALA A 288 -6.69 -15.38 13.67
N LYS A 289 -7.13 -16.49 14.28
CA LYS A 289 -6.54 -17.83 14.09
C LYS A 289 -6.59 -18.31 12.63
N ASP A 290 -7.70 -18.08 11.95
CA ASP A 290 -7.90 -18.48 10.55
C ASP A 290 -7.51 -17.38 9.55
N GLY A 291 -6.98 -16.26 10.07
CA GLY A 291 -6.54 -15.09 9.31
C GLY A 291 -5.02 -14.91 9.35
N PRO A 292 -4.51 -13.73 8.97
CA PRO A 292 -3.07 -13.43 8.94
C PRO A 292 -2.44 -13.28 10.33
N GLY A 293 -3.25 -13.15 11.37
CA GLY A 293 -2.81 -12.98 12.74
C GLY A 293 -3.35 -11.71 13.41
N LEU A 294 -2.88 -11.46 14.63
CA LEU A 294 -3.25 -10.35 15.48
C LEU A 294 -2.04 -9.42 15.64
N ARG A 295 -2.09 -8.21 15.07
CA ARG A 295 -1.05 -7.20 15.28
C ARG A 295 -1.32 -6.41 16.54
N ILE A 296 -0.37 -6.42 17.46
CA ILE A 296 -0.45 -5.69 18.74
C ILE A 296 0.14 -4.30 18.52
N ARG A 297 -0.70 -3.28 18.60
CA ARG A 297 -0.32 -1.88 18.43
C ARG A 297 -0.28 -1.19 19.79
N LEU A 298 0.93 -0.94 20.29
CA LEU A 298 1.15 -0.25 21.55
C LEU A 298 1.11 1.27 21.32
N ARG A 299 0.22 1.96 22.01
CA ARG A 299 0.07 3.42 21.98
C ARG A 299 0.51 3.97 23.32
N LEU A 300 1.73 4.50 23.36
CA LEU A 300 2.41 4.93 24.58
C LEU A 300 2.55 6.46 24.68
N ASN A 301 1.87 7.22 23.83
CA ASN A 301 2.00 8.69 23.78
C ASN A 301 1.67 9.37 25.11
N ASP A 302 0.69 8.83 25.84
CA ASP A 302 0.22 9.37 27.13
C ASP A 302 0.93 8.74 28.35
N ALA A 303 1.91 7.88 28.08
CA ALA A 303 2.78 7.26 29.07
C ALA A 303 4.22 7.11 28.52
N PRO A 304 4.89 8.20 28.14
CA PRO A 304 6.20 8.16 27.46
C PRO A 304 7.28 7.48 28.27
N GLN A 305 7.20 7.51 29.60
CA GLN A 305 8.12 6.80 30.51
C GLN A 305 8.10 5.28 30.35
N LEU A 306 7.04 4.71 29.72
CA LEU A 306 6.96 3.29 29.40
C LEU A 306 7.59 2.94 28.05
N ALA A 307 8.00 3.93 27.28
CA ALA A 307 8.63 3.69 25.97
C ALA A 307 9.96 2.94 26.08
N GLY A 308 10.69 3.10 27.20
CA GLY A 308 11.94 2.38 27.46
C GLY A 308 11.76 0.90 27.89
N LEU A 309 10.53 0.45 28.16
CA LEU A 309 10.30 -0.95 28.54
C LEU A 309 10.45 -1.88 27.34
N PRO A 310 10.93 -3.12 27.56
CA PRO A 310 11.21 -4.08 26.49
C PRO A 310 9.92 -4.81 26.04
N TRP A 311 8.98 -4.09 25.46
CA TRP A 311 7.69 -4.60 25.00
C TRP A 311 7.81 -5.72 23.96
N GLU A 312 8.91 -5.76 23.26
CA GLU A 312 9.22 -6.78 22.25
C GLU A 312 9.43 -8.16 22.87
N TYR A 313 9.72 -8.20 24.17
CA TYR A 313 9.87 -9.45 24.94
C TYR A 313 8.57 -9.92 25.62
N LEU A 314 7.41 -9.28 25.37
CA LEU A 314 6.12 -9.76 25.88
C LEU A 314 5.99 -11.27 25.69
N CYS A 315 5.87 -12.02 26.80
CA CYS A 315 5.85 -13.49 26.83
C CYS A 315 4.55 -13.99 27.49
N GLU A 316 3.80 -14.81 26.75
CA GLU A 316 2.62 -15.50 27.30
C GLU A 316 3.00 -16.89 27.78
N ALA A 317 3.15 -17.03 29.11
CA ALA A 317 3.64 -18.23 29.78
C ALA A 317 2.82 -19.52 29.54
N ARG A 318 1.54 -19.41 29.12
CA ARG A 318 0.62 -20.54 29.01
C ARG A 318 0.72 -21.29 27.67
N GLY A 319 1.85 -21.17 26.96
CA GLY A 319 2.17 -22.02 25.82
C GLY A 319 2.41 -21.31 24.49
N ARG A 320 2.38 -19.97 24.45
CA ARG A 320 2.70 -19.21 23.22
C ARG A 320 4.13 -18.68 23.21
N GLY A 321 4.74 -18.48 24.39
CA GLY A 321 6.06 -17.86 24.49
C GLY A 321 6.06 -16.39 24.08
N PHE A 322 7.16 -15.94 23.52
CA PHE A 322 7.33 -14.55 23.07
C PHE A 322 6.43 -14.19 21.89
N LEU A 323 5.56 -13.19 22.06
CA LEU A 323 4.60 -12.78 21.04
C LEU A 323 5.29 -12.26 19.78
N ALA A 324 6.34 -11.45 19.96
CA ALA A 324 7.02 -10.79 18.85
C ALA A 324 7.89 -11.71 17.97
N LEU A 325 8.11 -12.97 18.38
CA LEU A 325 8.78 -13.99 17.57
C LEU A 325 7.83 -14.64 16.55
N SER A 326 6.54 -14.49 16.73
CA SER A 326 5.56 -15.03 15.77
C SER A 326 5.21 -14.00 14.70
N PRO A 327 5.31 -14.31 13.40
CA PRO A 327 4.84 -13.45 12.33
C PRO A 327 3.32 -13.24 12.41
N ARG A 328 2.63 -14.01 13.23
CA ARG A 328 1.18 -13.90 13.45
C ARG A 328 0.80 -12.97 14.60
N THR A 329 1.76 -12.54 15.43
CA THR A 329 1.53 -11.63 16.56
C THR A 329 2.60 -10.53 16.62
N PRO A 330 2.79 -9.75 15.51
CA PRO A 330 3.77 -8.68 15.52
C PRO A 330 3.41 -7.63 16.57
N VAL A 331 4.43 -7.19 17.31
CA VAL A 331 4.35 -6.09 18.29
C VAL A 331 4.96 -4.85 17.67
N VAL A 332 4.17 -3.77 17.59
CA VAL A 332 4.56 -2.50 16.99
C VAL A 332 4.20 -1.33 17.92
N ARG A 333 5.02 -0.30 17.96
CA ARG A 333 4.72 0.96 18.63
C ARG A 333 4.01 1.87 17.65
N TYR A 334 2.72 2.12 17.90
CA TYR A 334 1.85 2.79 16.94
C TYR A 334 1.54 4.22 17.33
N LEU A 335 1.74 5.14 16.39
CA LEU A 335 1.38 6.54 16.52
C LEU A 335 0.25 6.86 15.53
N GLU A 336 -0.93 7.18 16.03
CA GLU A 336 -2.05 7.60 15.21
C GLU A 336 -1.90 9.08 14.82
N LEU A 337 -1.86 9.34 13.53
CA LEU A 337 -1.86 10.69 12.98
C LEU A 337 -3.02 10.82 11.99
N SER A 338 -3.53 12.04 11.83
CA SER A 338 -4.71 12.33 11.00
C SER A 338 -4.50 12.04 9.51
N GLU A 339 -3.27 12.02 9.02
CA GLU A 339 -2.94 11.73 7.64
C GLU A 339 -2.63 10.25 7.44
N SER A 340 -3.39 9.60 6.57
CA SER A 340 -3.11 8.23 6.17
C SER A 340 -1.98 8.18 5.13
N VAL A 341 -1.02 7.29 5.35
CA VAL A 341 0.06 7.02 4.40
C VAL A 341 -0.24 5.72 3.66
N GLY A 342 -0.41 5.83 2.34
CA GLY A 342 -0.63 4.66 1.49
C GLY A 342 0.67 3.95 1.09
N THR A 343 0.53 2.72 0.60
CA THR A 343 1.64 1.93 0.04
C THR A 343 2.23 2.61 -1.19
N LEU A 344 3.55 2.74 -1.24
CA LEU A 344 4.27 3.27 -2.40
C LEU A 344 4.56 2.15 -3.40
N LEU A 345 4.15 2.35 -4.65
CA LEU A 345 4.54 1.44 -5.74
C LEU A 345 5.99 1.77 -6.14
N VAL A 346 6.89 0.81 -5.98
CA VAL A 346 8.32 0.96 -6.31
C VAL A 346 8.70 -0.05 -7.37
N GLU A 347 9.09 0.43 -8.54
CA GLU A 347 9.78 -0.42 -9.52
C GLU A 347 11.23 -0.65 -9.05
N PRO A 348 11.71 -1.91 -9.03
CA PRO A 348 13.09 -2.18 -8.63
C PRO A 348 14.10 -1.32 -9.41
N PRO A 349 15.17 -0.89 -8.73
CA PRO A 349 15.61 -1.22 -7.39
C PRO A 349 14.93 -0.41 -6.27
N LEU A 350 14.73 -1.03 -5.11
CA LEU A 350 14.44 -0.30 -3.88
C LEU A 350 15.70 0.46 -3.44
N ARG A 351 15.62 1.79 -3.36
CA ARG A 351 16.79 2.64 -3.10
C ARG A 351 17.00 2.93 -1.63
N VAL A 352 18.17 2.56 -1.14
CA VAL A 352 18.60 2.74 0.26
C VAL A 352 19.72 3.77 0.31
N LEU A 353 19.55 4.84 1.07
CA LEU A 353 20.60 5.79 1.38
C LEU A 353 21.21 5.42 2.74
N ALA A 354 22.46 4.95 2.72
CA ALA A 354 23.22 4.63 3.92
C ALA A 354 23.98 5.87 4.40
N VAL A 355 23.73 6.26 5.63
CA VAL A 355 24.43 7.32 6.37
C VAL A 355 25.26 6.66 7.46
N ILE A 356 26.55 6.52 7.24
CA ILE A 356 27.49 5.91 8.18
C ILE A 356 28.34 6.99 8.77
N SER A 357 28.10 7.30 10.04
CA SER A 357 28.77 8.39 10.78
C SER A 357 29.71 7.84 11.84
N THR A 358 31.00 8.13 11.69
CA THR A 358 32.09 7.70 12.60
C THR A 358 32.92 8.92 13.01
N PRO A 359 32.35 9.86 13.76
CA PRO A 359 33.00 11.13 14.07
C PRO A 359 34.18 10.96 15.02
N LYS A 360 35.21 11.80 14.84
CA LYS A 360 36.40 11.85 15.71
C LYS A 360 35.98 12.17 17.15
N GLY A 361 36.67 11.55 18.12
CA GLY A 361 36.43 11.77 19.54
C GLY A 361 35.30 10.97 20.17
N TYR A 362 34.63 10.14 19.39
CA TYR A 362 33.70 9.11 19.87
C TYR A 362 34.42 7.77 19.95
N GLU A 363 33.98 6.86 20.82
CA GLU A 363 34.55 5.51 20.91
C GLU A 363 34.47 4.81 19.56
N GLU A 364 35.52 4.06 19.21
CA GLU A 364 35.69 3.50 17.86
C GLU A 364 34.52 2.58 17.47
N LEU A 365 33.60 3.11 16.70
CA LEU A 365 32.92 2.27 15.72
C LEU A 365 33.98 1.69 14.77
N ALA A 366 33.81 0.46 14.31
CA ALA A 366 34.60 -0.03 13.18
C ALA A 366 34.68 1.07 12.12
N GLN A 367 35.84 1.25 11.50
CA GLN A 367 36.00 2.36 10.53
C GLN A 367 34.83 2.37 9.56
N ALA A 368 34.31 3.56 9.21
CA ALA A 368 33.13 3.71 8.35
C ALA A 368 33.17 2.86 7.06
N ASP A 369 34.37 2.59 6.56
CA ASP A 369 34.58 1.75 5.39
C ASP A 369 34.34 0.26 5.69
N GLU A 370 34.64 -0.19 6.89
CA GLU A 370 34.38 -1.58 7.32
C GLU A 370 32.88 -1.80 7.53
N GLU A 371 32.17 -0.86 8.15
CA GLU A 371 30.71 -0.91 8.28
C GLU A 371 30.02 -0.91 6.90
N TRP A 372 30.51 -0.07 6.00
CA TRP A 372 30.03 -0.04 4.63
C TRP A 372 30.27 -1.36 3.89
N ARG A 373 31.46 -1.94 4.05
CA ARG A 373 31.81 -3.21 3.44
C ARG A 373 30.90 -4.34 3.96
N ARG A 374 30.69 -4.41 5.28
CA ARG A 374 29.83 -5.41 5.92
C ARG A 374 28.39 -5.29 5.45
N LEU A 375 27.84 -4.08 5.43
CA LEU A 375 26.48 -3.83 4.95
C LEU A 375 26.31 -4.26 3.49
N ARG A 376 27.26 -3.92 2.64
CA ARG A 376 27.23 -4.33 1.22
C ARG A 376 27.35 -5.85 1.05
N GLU A 377 28.18 -6.49 1.85
CA GLU A 377 28.35 -7.95 1.80
C GLU A 377 27.07 -8.67 2.24
N ALA A 378 26.43 -8.21 3.32
CA ALA A 378 25.14 -8.72 3.77
C ALA A 378 24.03 -8.57 2.70
N LEU A 379 24.06 -7.48 1.93
CA LEU A 379 23.06 -7.21 0.89
C LEU A 379 23.47 -7.70 -0.52
N LYS A 380 24.64 -8.32 -0.66
CA LYS A 380 25.19 -8.70 -1.98
C LYS A 380 24.22 -9.47 -2.87
N PRO A 381 23.47 -10.48 -2.41
CA PRO A 381 22.53 -11.20 -3.26
C PRO A 381 21.43 -10.30 -3.83
N LEU A 382 20.97 -9.30 -3.07
CA LEU A 382 19.93 -8.34 -3.48
C LEU A 382 20.47 -7.27 -4.43
N LEU A 383 21.72 -6.86 -4.24
CA LEU A 383 22.43 -5.94 -5.13
C LEU A 383 22.69 -6.61 -6.49
N ASP A 384 23.21 -7.84 -6.50
CA ASP A 384 23.52 -8.60 -7.72
C ASP A 384 22.25 -8.93 -8.52
N SER A 385 21.11 -9.10 -7.86
CA SER A 385 19.80 -9.32 -8.51
C SER A 385 19.10 -8.05 -8.97
N GLY A 386 19.63 -6.86 -8.63
CA GLY A 386 19.01 -5.56 -8.96
C GLY A 386 17.72 -5.27 -8.19
N LEU A 387 17.42 -5.99 -7.12
CA LEU A 387 16.25 -5.73 -6.27
C LEU A 387 16.46 -4.53 -5.36
N ILE A 388 17.68 -4.30 -4.92
CA ILE A 388 18.07 -3.18 -4.08
C ILE A 388 19.25 -2.44 -4.71
N GLU A 389 19.26 -1.14 -4.57
CA GLU A 389 20.39 -0.26 -4.82
C GLU A 389 20.73 0.45 -3.51
N ILE A 390 22.02 0.42 -3.11
CA ILE A 390 22.46 1.10 -1.90
C ILE A 390 23.53 2.12 -2.24
N GLU A 391 23.33 3.34 -1.77
CA GLU A 391 24.24 4.46 -1.90
C GLU A 391 24.72 4.86 -0.51
N ARG A 392 26.04 5.07 -0.35
CA ARG A 392 26.60 5.67 0.86
C ARG A 392 26.67 7.18 0.72
N LEU A 393 26.19 7.90 1.68
CA LEU A 393 26.36 9.34 1.77
C LEU A 393 27.84 9.66 2.04
N ALA A 394 28.48 10.32 1.10
CA ALA A 394 29.84 10.80 1.29
C ALA A 394 29.83 11.97 2.30
N HIS A 395 30.72 11.91 3.32
CA HIS A 395 30.77 12.89 4.39
C HIS A 395 29.39 13.13 5.04
N PRO A 396 29.01 12.33 6.04
CA PRO A 396 27.65 12.33 6.61
C PRO A 396 27.40 13.56 7.49
N THR A 397 27.34 14.73 6.84
CA THR A 397 26.97 15.99 7.46
C THR A 397 25.48 16.29 7.22
N ARG A 398 24.93 17.22 7.99
CA ARG A 398 23.57 17.71 7.77
C ARG A 398 23.39 18.30 6.37
N GLU A 399 24.39 19.03 5.92
CA GLU A 399 24.43 19.75 4.64
C GLU A 399 24.44 18.78 3.46
N THR A 400 25.29 17.74 3.52
CA THR A 400 25.38 16.70 2.47
C THR A 400 24.12 15.86 2.40
N LEU A 401 23.50 15.52 3.55
CA LEU A 401 22.22 14.85 3.58
C LEU A 401 21.13 15.72 2.92
N ALA A 402 21.03 16.99 3.31
CA ALA A 402 20.08 17.92 2.71
C ALA A 402 20.27 18.11 1.21
N ALA A 403 21.53 18.18 0.74
CA ALA A 403 21.86 18.28 -0.67
C ALA A 403 21.46 17.01 -1.43
N ARG A 404 21.79 15.83 -0.88
CA ARG A 404 21.44 14.53 -1.51
C ARG A 404 19.93 14.34 -1.64
N LEU A 405 19.17 14.70 -0.63
CA LEU A 405 17.71 14.60 -0.65
C LEU A 405 17.06 15.54 -1.68
N LYS A 406 17.71 16.65 -2.04
CA LYS A 406 17.25 17.58 -3.09
C LYS A 406 17.56 17.10 -4.51
N THR A 407 18.47 16.14 -4.69
CA THR A 407 18.75 15.57 -6.02
C THR A 407 17.55 14.72 -6.46
N GLY A 408 17.13 14.80 -7.71
CA GLY A 408 15.88 14.17 -8.19
C GLY A 408 15.80 12.63 -8.11
N CYS A 409 16.85 11.93 -7.63
CA CYS A 409 16.81 10.48 -7.43
C CYS A 409 16.04 10.14 -6.13
N PRO A 410 14.98 9.32 -6.20
CA PRO A 410 14.21 8.96 -5.02
C PRO A 410 15.04 8.17 -4.01
N VAL A 411 14.80 8.43 -2.72
CA VAL A 411 15.28 7.63 -1.60
C VAL A 411 14.06 6.97 -0.96
N HIS A 412 14.06 5.65 -0.86
CA HIS A 412 12.95 4.89 -0.30
C HIS A 412 13.18 4.56 1.18
N VAL A 413 14.43 4.25 1.52
CA VAL A 413 14.88 3.89 2.88
C VAL A 413 16.09 4.73 3.25
N LEU A 414 16.07 5.36 4.42
CA LEU A 414 17.24 5.92 5.08
C LEU A 414 17.80 4.88 6.06
N HIS A 415 19.06 4.48 5.93
CA HIS A 415 19.73 3.56 6.83
C HIS A 415 20.88 4.29 7.52
N PHE A 416 20.69 4.62 8.80
CA PHE A 416 21.69 5.28 9.62
C PHE A 416 22.48 4.26 10.44
N VAL A 417 23.80 4.35 10.41
CA VAL A 417 24.73 3.61 11.25
C VAL A 417 25.63 4.64 11.95
N GLY A 418 25.63 4.65 13.28
CA GLY A 418 26.40 5.64 14.01
C GLY A 418 26.03 5.72 15.48
N HIS A 419 26.55 6.76 16.14
CA HIS A 419 26.27 7.03 17.55
C HIS A 419 24.94 7.75 17.73
N GLY A 420 24.26 7.45 18.83
CA GLY A 420 23.13 8.20 19.35
C GLY A 420 23.45 8.78 20.72
N GLY A 421 22.71 9.77 21.14
CA GLY A 421 22.85 10.38 22.44
C GLY A 421 21.56 11.06 22.90
N TRP A 422 21.54 11.51 24.11
CA TRP A 422 20.46 12.29 24.68
C TRP A 422 20.91 13.73 24.93
N SER A 423 20.17 14.69 24.47
CA SER A 423 20.42 16.09 24.73
C SER A 423 19.66 16.53 25.98
N GLU A 424 20.32 16.57 27.13
CA GLU A 424 19.76 17.07 28.40
C GLU A 424 19.16 18.48 28.22
N LEU A 425 19.84 19.34 27.44
CA LEU A 425 19.41 20.71 27.20
C LEU A 425 18.06 20.79 26.47
N ARG A 426 17.77 19.83 25.58
CA ARG A 426 16.56 19.82 24.77
C ARG A 426 15.55 18.77 25.19
N GLY A 427 15.95 17.80 26.04
CA GLY A 427 15.11 16.68 26.43
C GLY A 427 14.73 15.79 25.24
N GLU A 428 15.65 15.59 24.29
CA GLU A 428 15.39 14.81 23.07
C GLU A 428 16.57 13.93 22.66
N GLY A 429 16.26 12.84 21.95
CA GLY A 429 17.27 12.00 21.31
C GLY A 429 17.96 12.71 20.16
N VAL A 430 19.27 12.47 20.01
CA VAL A 430 20.09 13.00 18.93
C VAL A 430 20.85 11.88 18.23
N LEU A 431 21.04 12.01 16.92
CA LEU A 431 21.98 11.19 16.15
C LEU A 431 23.25 12.02 15.93
N VAL A 432 24.39 11.39 16.07
CA VAL A 432 25.67 12.10 15.90
C VAL A 432 26.11 11.98 14.45
N PHE A 433 26.02 13.10 13.75
CA PHE A 433 26.55 13.29 12.39
C PHE A 433 27.99 13.80 12.49
N GLU A 434 28.61 14.08 11.35
CA GLU A 434 29.92 14.70 11.27
C GLU A 434 29.78 16.18 10.88
N ASP A 435 30.74 17.02 11.30
CA ASP A 435 30.94 18.33 10.74
C ASP A 435 31.97 18.29 9.59
N GLU A 436 32.33 19.46 9.03
CA GLU A 436 33.29 19.56 7.92
C GLU A 436 34.70 19.08 8.31
N ASP A 437 35.05 19.10 9.58
CA ASP A 437 36.33 18.65 10.13
C ASP A 437 36.29 17.16 10.56
N GLY A 438 35.14 16.51 10.42
CA GLY A 438 34.89 15.13 10.84
C GLY A 438 34.75 14.98 12.35
N GLN A 439 34.41 16.08 13.08
CA GLN A 439 34.05 16.02 14.51
C GLN A 439 32.56 15.66 14.65
N GLY A 440 32.18 15.19 15.86
CA GLY A 440 30.79 14.86 16.12
C GLY A 440 29.88 16.08 16.17
N ALA A 441 28.86 16.08 15.32
CA ALA A 441 27.83 17.11 15.22
C ALA A 441 26.46 16.52 15.56
N PRO A 442 25.97 16.66 16.81
CA PRO A 442 24.67 16.11 17.21
C PRO A 442 23.53 16.76 16.44
N LEU A 443 22.73 15.94 15.73
CA LEU A 443 21.53 16.32 15.01
C LEU A 443 20.31 15.82 15.77
N SER A 444 19.43 16.72 16.21
CA SER A 444 18.23 16.34 16.93
C SER A 444 17.22 15.60 16.02
N GLY A 445 16.40 14.74 16.64
CA GLY A 445 15.34 14.04 15.94
C GLY A 445 14.43 15.00 15.17
N GLN A 446 14.10 16.15 15.76
CA GLN A 446 13.29 17.19 15.12
C GLN A 446 13.98 17.82 13.91
N SER A 447 15.29 18.13 14.02
CA SER A 447 16.06 18.69 12.91
C SER A 447 16.18 17.69 11.74
N LEU A 448 16.39 16.41 12.05
CA LEU A 448 16.40 15.35 11.06
C LEU A 448 15.01 15.19 10.42
N ALA A 449 13.93 15.22 11.20
CA ALA A 449 12.58 15.16 10.71
C ALA A 449 12.27 16.26 9.70
N TYR A 450 12.68 17.50 9.95
CA TYR A 450 12.53 18.60 8.99
C TYR A 450 13.30 18.39 7.68
N LEU A 451 14.41 17.67 7.69
CA LEU A 451 15.14 17.32 6.48
C LEU A 451 14.40 16.24 5.66
N LEU A 452 13.63 15.37 6.32
CA LEU A 452 13.01 14.20 5.72
C LEU A 452 11.53 14.42 5.32
N GLN A 453 10.83 15.38 5.91
CA GLN A 453 9.37 15.51 5.85
C GLN A 453 8.80 15.68 4.43
N ASP A 454 9.49 16.37 3.53
CA ASP A 454 8.99 16.68 2.17
C ASP A 454 9.44 15.67 1.10
N HIS A 455 9.87 14.47 1.53
CA HIS A 455 10.33 13.43 0.60
C HIS A 455 9.28 12.32 0.45
N PRO A 456 8.36 12.42 -0.54
CA PRO A 456 7.24 11.49 -0.69
C PRO A 456 7.67 10.06 -1.03
N SER A 457 8.89 9.85 -1.51
CA SER A 457 9.45 8.52 -1.75
C SER A 457 9.99 7.85 -0.50
N LEU A 458 10.39 8.62 0.52
CA LEU A 458 10.90 8.07 1.78
C LEU A 458 9.74 7.49 2.60
N ARG A 459 9.83 6.20 2.89
CA ARG A 459 8.81 5.48 3.65
C ARG A 459 9.33 4.83 4.91
N LEU A 460 10.64 4.65 5.00
CA LEU A 460 11.26 3.90 6.08
C LEU A 460 12.58 4.55 6.49
N ALA A 461 12.80 4.67 7.79
CA ALA A 461 14.13 4.89 8.35
C ALA A 461 14.54 3.69 9.22
N VAL A 462 15.79 3.29 9.11
CA VAL A 462 16.43 2.25 9.94
C VAL A 462 17.54 2.96 10.71
N LEU A 463 17.45 2.95 12.03
CA LEU A 463 18.42 3.59 12.94
C LEU A 463 19.17 2.49 13.68
N ASN A 464 20.39 2.23 13.25
CA ASN A 464 21.25 1.20 13.83
C ASN A 464 22.28 1.83 14.78
N ALA A 465 22.18 1.51 16.06
CA ALA A 465 23.14 1.89 17.08
C ALA A 465 24.26 0.86 17.15
N CYS A 466 25.46 1.25 16.80
CA CYS A 466 26.64 0.39 16.97
C CYS A 466 27.26 0.55 18.37
N ASN A 467 28.02 -0.47 18.77
CA ASN A 467 28.70 -0.58 20.05
C ASN A 467 29.60 0.65 20.32
N GLY A 468 29.44 1.33 21.46
CA GLY A 468 30.29 2.47 21.85
C GLY A 468 29.54 3.72 22.33
N ALA A 469 28.21 3.81 22.15
CA ALA A 469 27.46 4.90 22.74
C ALA A 469 27.22 4.61 24.22
N ARG A 470 27.90 5.29 25.14
CA ARG A 470 27.52 5.26 26.55
C ARG A 470 26.07 5.71 26.66
N ALA A 471 25.19 4.77 26.90
CA ALA A 471 23.77 5.00 27.06
C ALA A 471 23.55 6.04 28.17
N SER A 472 23.00 7.21 27.81
CA SER A 472 22.23 7.99 28.74
C SER A 472 21.08 7.11 29.26
N ARG A 473 20.55 7.40 30.46
CA ARG A 473 19.39 6.67 31.03
C ARG A 473 18.16 6.65 30.13
N GLU A 474 18.17 7.38 29.05
CA GLU A 474 17.08 7.53 28.10
C GLU A 474 17.52 7.07 26.72
N ASP A 475 16.66 6.27 26.06
CA ASP A 475 16.93 5.68 24.75
C ASP A 475 16.90 6.77 23.66
N ALA A 476 18.08 7.17 23.22
CA ALA A 476 18.28 8.20 22.20
C ALA A 476 17.63 7.84 20.85
N PHE A 477 17.67 6.56 20.47
CA PHE A 477 17.15 6.09 19.21
C PHE A 477 15.64 5.95 19.24
N ALA A 478 15.07 5.52 20.36
CA ALA A 478 13.62 5.47 20.55
C ALA A 478 13.02 6.88 20.50
N GLY A 479 13.63 7.85 21.17
CA GLY A 479 13.20 9.24 21.13
C GLY A 479 13.26 9.82 19.72
N THR A 480 14.38 9.63 19.01
CA THR A 480 14.52 10.06 17.62
C THR A 480 13.49 9.36 16.70
N ALA A 481 13.30 8.05 16.84
CA ALA A 481 12.35 7.29 16.04
C ALA A 481 10.91 7.80 16.20
N GLN A 482 10.50 8.06 17.44
CA GLN A 482 9.18 8.60 17.72
C GLN A 482 8.98 9.99 17.06
N VAL A 483 9.97 10.87 17.16
CA VAL A 483 9.93 12.21 16.54
C VAL A 483 9.83 12.10 15.01
N LEU A 484 10.62 11.23 14.37
CA LEU A 484 10.57 11.02 12.93
C LEU A 484 9.19 10.57 12.46
N VAL A 485 8.56 9.63 13.18
CA VAL A 485 7.21 9.15 12.85
C VAL A 485 6.18 10.26 13.04
N GLN A 486 6.27 11.04 14.12
CA GLN A 486 5.40 12.20 14.38
C GLN A 486 5.46 13.25 13.27
N HIS A 487 6.63 13.44 12.66
CA HIS A 487 6.85 14.44 11.60
C HIS A 487 6.75 13.89 10.18
N GLY A 488 6.24 12.68 9.99
CA GLY A 488 5.85 12.26 8.66
C GLY A 488 6.48 10.99 8.11
N VAL A 489 7.57 10.47 8.70
CA VAL A 489 8.14 9.19 8.27
C VAL A 489 7.15 8.06 8.59
N PRO A 490 6.70 7.27 7.59
CA PRO A 490 5.65 6.27 7.80
C PRO A 490 6.01 5.16 8.78
N ALA A 491 7.28 4.75 8.79
CA ALA A 491 7.80 3.75 9.71
C ALA A 491 9.28 4.02 10.05
N VAL A 492 9.66 3.70 11.27
CA VAL A 492 11.05 3.73 11.73
C VAL A 492 11.36 2.45 12.49
N VAL A 493 12.42 1.76 12.09
CA VAL A 493 13.01 0.67 12.88
C VAL A 493 14.21 1.24 13.61
N ALA A 494 14.23 1.12 14.92
CA ALA A 494 15.32 1.59 15.77
C ALA A 494 15.81 0.48 16.69
N MET A 495 17.09 0.48 17.01
CA MET A 495 17.64 -0.42 18.02
C MET A 495 17.48 0.22 19.40
N GLN A 496 16.72 -0.40 20.31
CA GLN A 496 16.50 0.13 21.67
C GLN A 496 17.68 -0.12 22.62
N ALA A 497 18.66 -0.88 22.18
CA ALA A 497 19.94 -1.08 22.88
C ALA A 497 21.04 -1.21 21.85
N GLU A 498 22.29 -1.09 22.31
CA GLU A 498 23.45 -1.39 21.48
C GLU A 498 23.40 -2.83 20.99
N VAL A 499 23.74 -3.04 19.74
CA VAL A 499 23.83 -4.35 19.12
C VAL A 499 25.25 -4.66 18.68
N THR A 500 25.62 -5.94 18.70
CA THR A 500 26.90 -6.38 18.14
C THR A 500 26.90 -6.24 16.62
N ASP A 501 28.08 -6.08 16.03
CA ASP A 501 28.27 -6.03 14.56
C ASP A 501 27.64 -7.25 13.87
N VAL A 502 27.74 -8.42 14.49
CA VAL A 502 27.15 -9.66 13.99
C VAL A 502 25.62 -9.52 13.91
N THR A 503 25.01 -9.03 14.97
CA THR A 503 23.56 -8.77 15.00
C THR A 503 23.14 -7.73 13.99
N ALA A 504 23.91 -6.64 13.85
CA ALA A 504 23.65 -5.59 12.87
C ALA A 504 23.68 -6.10 11.42
N CYS A 505 24.68 -6.91 11.09
CA CYS A 505 24.79 -7.56 9.78
C CYS A 505 23.64 -8.54 9.51
N ARG A 506 23.30 -9.38 10.50
CA ARG A 506 22.18 -10.33 10.40
C ARG A 506 20.84 -9.63 10.26
N PHE A 507 20.67 -8.53 11.04
CA PHE A 507 19.49 -7.67 10.88
C PHE A 507 19.38 -7.16 9.45
N ALA A 508 20.42 -6.52 8.92
CA ALA A 508 20.40 -5.95 7.57
C ALA A 508 20.10 -7.02 6.51
N GLU A 509 20.79 -8.15 6.55
CA GLU A 509 20.58 -9.28 5.62
C GLU A 509 19.11 -9.70 5.59
N ARG A 510 18.57 -10.10 6.75
CA ARG A 510 17.23 -10.69 6.84
C ARG A 510 16.13 -9.68 6.60
N PHE A 511 16.30 -8.46 7.14
CA PHE A 511 15.34 -7.40 7.00
C PHE A 511 15.15 -6.98 5.54
N TYR A 512 16.25 -6.70 4.85
CA TYR A 512 16.16 -6.27 3.45
C TYR A 512 15.78 -7.41 2.49
N GLN A 513 16.12 -8.67 2.79
CA GLN A 513 15.61 -9.83 2.05
C GLN A 513 14.08 -9.89 2.13
N ALA A 514 13.52 -9.78 3.33
CA ALA A 514 12.08 -9.79 3.54
C ALA A 514 11.38 -8.57 2.90
N LEU A 515 11.99 -7.38 3.01
CA LEU A 515 11.46 -6.15 2.44
C LEU A 515 11.46 -6.19 0.90
N ALA A 516 12.53 -6.68 0.27
CA ALA A 516 12.64 -6.85 -1.17
C ALA A 516 11.70 -7.93 -1.72
N ALA A 517 11.36 -8.93 -0.89
CA ALA A 517 10.33 -9.92 -1.21
C ALA A 517 8.90 -9.33 -1.12
N GLY A 518 8.75 -8.07 -0.71
CA GLY A 518 7.45 -7.37 -0.63
C GLY A 518 6.67 -7.64 0.65
N LEU A 519 7.32 -8.18 1.70
CA LEU A 519 6.66 -8.38 2.99
C LEU A 519 6.34 -7.02 3.65
N PRO A 520 5.27 -6.94 4.47
CA PRO A 520 5.02 -5.80 5.34
C PRO A 520 6.15 -5.59 6.34
N VAL A 521 6.44 -4.35 6.73
CA VAL A 521 7.60 -4.02 7.58
C VAL A 521 7.57 -4.68 8.96
N ASP A 522 6.40 -4.88 9.53
CA ASP A 522 6.22 -5.61 10.79
C ASP A 522 6.57 -7.10 10.65
N ALA A 523 6.21 -7.72 9.53
CA ALA A 523 6.63 -9.08 9.20
C ALA A 523 8.14 -9.15 8.96
N CYS A 524 8.75 -8.14 8.29
CA CYS A 524 10.20 -8.07 8.10
C CYS A 524 10.94 -8.08 9.44
N VAL A 525 10.50 -7.25 10.40
CA VAL A 525 11.10 -7.22 11.75
C VAL A 525 10.87 -8.55 12.49
N GLY A 526 9.69 -9.17 12.35
CA GLY A 526 9.39 -10.48 12.91
C GLY A 526 10.31 -11.57 12.38
N GLU A 527 10.62 -11.58 11.08
CA GLU A 527 11.57 -12.52 10.46
C GLU A 527 12.99 -12.37 11.05
N VAL A 528 13.45 -11.12 11.24
CA VAL A 528 14.75 -10.84 11.86
C VAL A 528 14.78 -11.36 13.29
N ARG A 529 13.80 -11.01 14.11
CA ARG A 529 13.71 -11.43 15.51
C ARG A 529 13.74 -12.95 15.63
N ARG A 530 12.99 -13.64 14.78
CA ARG A 530 12.94 -15.11 14.74
C ARG A 530 14.27 -15.73 14.34
N ALA A 531 14.96 -15.16 13.34
CA ALA A 531 16.26 -15.64 12.90
C ALA A 531 17.31 -15.51 14.01
N LEU A 532 17.38 -14.34 14.66
CA LEU A 532 18.30 -14.09 15.77
C LEU A 532 17.99 -15.00 16.98
N ALA A 533 16.72 -15.17 17.34
CA ALA A 533 16.31 -16.05 18.43
C ALA A 533 16.65 -17.54 18.15
N ALA A 534 16.50 -17.98 16.89
CA ALA A 534 16.90 -19.33 16.48
C ALA A 534 18.42 -19.57 16.57
N GLU A 535 19.23 -18.52 16.49
CA GLU A 535 20.68 -18.53 16.70
C GLU A 535 21.04 -18.37 18.19
N ALA A 536 20.06 -18.42 19.10
CA ALA A 536 20.20 -18.15 20.54
C ALA A 536 20.85 -16.79 20.86
N ASN A 537 20.67 -15.82 19.96
CA ASN A 537 21.18 -14.47 20.14
C ASN A 537 20.24 -13.68 21.07
N PRO A 538 20.68 -13.22 22.26
CA PRO A 538 19.84 -12.52 23.22
C PRO A 538 19.38 -11.13 22.73
N GLU A 539 20.04 -10.56 21.71
CA GLU A 539 19.72 -9.25 21.13
C GLU A 539 18.51 -9.27 20.19
N TRP A 540 17.83 -10.42 20.04
CA TRP A 540 16.74 -10.60 19.08
C TRP A 540 15.57 -9.61 19.25
N GLY A 541 15.29 -9.16 20.46
CA GLY A 541 14.21 -8.22 20.76
C GLY A 541 14.61 -6.74 20.67
N THR A 542 15.88 -6.44 20.39
CA THR A 542 16.39 -5.07 20.30
C THR A 542 15.79 -4.24 19.17
N PRO A 543 15.50 -4.79 17.96
CA PRO A 543 14.84 -4.01 16.92
C PRO A 543 13.40 -3.67 17.29
N VAL A 544 13.07 -2.38 17.33
CA VAL A 544 11.75 -1.84 17.65
C VAL A 544 11.17 -1.16 16.42
N LEU A 545 9.92 -1.45 16.11
CA LEU A 545 9.19 -0.83 15.00
C LEU A 545 8.23 0.25 15.51
N TYR A 546 8.47 1.49 15.11
CA TYR A 546 7.54 2.61 15.22
C TYR A 546 6.77 2.74 13.91
N LEU A 547 5.46 2.79 13.97
CA LEU A 547 4.60 2.78 12.80
C LEU A 547 3.47 3.81 12.94
N ARG A 548 3.24 4.61 11.88
CA ARG A 548 2.06 5.47 11.75
C ARG A 548 1.13 5.01 10.62
N ALA A 549 1.65 4.25 9.67
CA ALA A 549 0.85 3.73 8.59
C ALA A 549 -0.18 2.70 9.09
N ALA A 550 -1.42 2.83 8.66
CA ALA A 550 -2.48 1.87 9.01
C ALA A 550 -2.17 0.47 8.44
N ASP A 551 -1.59 0.43 7.24
CA ASP A 551 -1.05 -0.77 6.62
C ASP A 551 0.49 -0.74 6.71
N SER A 552 1.08 -1.78 7.28
CA SER A 552 2.52 -1.94 7.41
C SER A 552 3.23 -2.29 6.09
N ARG A 553 2.48 -2.46 5.01
CA ARG A 553 3.02 -2.60 3.65
C ARG A 553 3.41 -1.24 3.08
N LEU A 554 4.65 -0.83 3.32
CA LEU A 554 5.17 0.46 2.89
C LEU A 554 5.44 0.52 1.38
N PHE A 555 5.85 -0.62 0.79
CA PHE A 555 6.24 -0.75 -0.60
C PHE A 555 5.46 -1.87 -1.29
N ALA A 556 5.05 -1.63 -2.53
CA ALA A 556 4.58 -2.66 -3.46
C ALA A 556 5.63 -2.79 -4.57
N VAL A 557 6.30 -3.94 -4.63
CA VAL A 557 7.31 -4.24 -5.64
C VAL A 557 6.66 -5.14 -6.70
N PRO A 558 6.57 -4.72 -7.98
CA PRO A 558 6.03 -5.57 -9.05
C PRO A 558 6.93 -6.79 -9.26
N GLY A 559 6.38 -7.98 -9.09
CA GLY A 559 7.10 -9.25 -9.30
C GLY A 559 7.61 -9.94 -8.04
N GLY A 560 7.37 -9.38 -6.86
CA GLY A 560 7.45 -10.13 -5.61
C GLY A 560 6.42 -11.27 -5.65
N SER A 561 6.85 -12.49 -5.36
CA SER A 561 5.99 -13.68 -5.36
C SER A 561 4.79 -13.46 -4.44
N ASP A 562 3.57 -13.64 -4.98
CA ASP A 562 2.33 -13.79 -4.23
C ASP A 562 2.38 -15.00 -3.29
#